data_705b716e97a066e99557a79d0fc6e66e
#
_entry.id   705b716e97a066e99557a79d0fc6e66e
#
_cell.length_a   1.000
_cell.length_b   1.000
_cell.length_c   1.000
_cell.angle_alpha   90.00
_cell.angle_beta   90.00
_cell.angle_gamma   90.00
#
_symmetry.space_group_name_H-M   'P 1'
#
loop_
_entity.id
_entity.type
_entity.pdbx_description
1 polymer ?
#
loop_
_entity_poly.entity_id
_entity_poly.type
_entity_poly.pdbx_seq_one_letter_code
_entity_poly.pdbx_strand_id
1 'polypeptide(L)'
;MTTFSRESYIVFRRQMRMNLRNPAWVIIGMIQPVLYVVLFGPLLEPLIDQFGATNAYTFFIPGMLVQLGIFGAFFAGFSLIGEWREGVIEAERVTPASRSALLVGRLMRDELQLLVQALILVALGYVMGMDASVGGMVLGVLLTLLIGGACAASSNAFALTVKSEDVMAPVINMVMMPVLLLSGILLPMTIGPVWLETVSDFMPIRHVVDAVRGSFGGEFGDSSMFWGAAWSIALFAVAVWWGTSTFRKENA
;
A
#
# COMPACT_ATOMS: atom_id res chain seq x y z
N MET A 1 5.16 -24.19 16.45
CA MET A 1 5.33 -23.39 15.22
C MET A 1 5.72 -24.34 14.11
N THR A 2 5.05 -24.32 12.97
CA THR A 2 5.47 -25.09 11.79
C THR A 2 6.82 -24.58 11.30
N THR A 3 7.60 -25.39 10.61
CA THR A 3 8.92 -25.01 10.06
C THR A 3 8.81 -23.72 9.24
N PHE A 4 7.75 -23.60 8.41
CA PHE A 4 7.45 -22.43 7.60
C PHE A 4 7.27 -21.14 8.42
N SER A 5 6.50 -21.16 9.51
CA SER A 5 6.29 -19.95 10.33
C SER A 5 7.57 -19.50 11.06
N ARG A 6 8.41 -20.44 11.44
CA ARG A 6 9.70 -20.14 12.05
C ARG A 6 10.68 -19.52 11.04
N GLU A 7 10.73 -20.05 9.83
CA GLU A 7 11.55 -19.52 8.74
C GLU A 7 11.12 -18.10 8.37
N SER A 8 9.83 -17.87 8.13
CA SER A 8 9.28 -16.53 7.84
C SER A 8 9.60 -15.52 8.95
N TYR A 9 9.50 -15.92 10.23
CA TYR A 9 9.81 -15.06 11.36
C TYR A 9 11.31 -14.72 11.44
N ILE A 10 12.21 -15.66 11.13
CA ILE A 10 13.66 -15.41 11.11
C ILE A 10 13.99 -14.35 10.03
N VAL A 11 13.43 -14.50 8.83
CA VAL A 11 13.61 -13.53 7.73
C VAL A 11 13.04 -12.16 8.13
N PHE A 12 11.81 -12.12 8.62
CA PHE A 12 11.18 -10.90 9.12
C PHE A 12 12.06 -10.18 10.15
N ARG A 13 12.54 -10.89 11.17
CA ARG A 13 13.39 -10.32 12.22
C ARG A 13 14.70 -9.76 11.68
N ARG A 14 15.32 -10.45 10.71
CA ARG A 14 16.54 -9.96 10.04
C ARG A 14 16.26 -8.66 9.29
N GLN A 15 15.23 -8.66 8.46
CA GLN A 15 14.81 -7.51 7.66
C GLN A 15 14.41 -6.31 8.55
N MET A 16 13.68 -6.55 9.61
CA MET A 16 13.28 -5.51 10.56
C MET A 16 14.47 -4.88 11.28
N ARG A 17 15.48 -5.69 11.68
CA ARG A 17 16.70 -5.16 12.28
C ARG A 17 17.48 -4.25 11.31
N MET A 18 17.50 -4.59 10.02
CA MET A 18 18.13 -3.75 9.00
C MET A 18 17.38 -2.43 8.82
N ASN A 19 16.06 -2.48 8.76
CA ASN A 19 15.20 -1.32 8.61
C ASN A 19 15.29 -0.35 9.81
N LEU A 20 15.32 -0.88 11.04
CA LEU A 20 15.46 -0.07 12.26
C LEU A 20 16.83 0.61 12.38
N ARG A 21 17.86 0.10 11.72
CA ARG A 21 19.18 0.77 11.67
C ARG A 21 19.23 1.98 10.75
N ASN A 22 18.32 2.03 9.78
CA ASN A 22 18.19 3.17 8.87
C ASN A 22 16.72 3.59 8.74
N PRO A 23 16.18 4.35 9.71
CA PRO A 23 14.79 4.79 9.70
C PRO A 23 14.47 5.84 8.63
N ALA A 24 15.48 6.31 7.88
CA ALA A 24 15.31 7.35 6.87
C ALA A 24 14.25 6.97 5.82
N TRP A 25 14.15 5.71 5.42
CA TRP A 25 13.15 5.25 4.45
C TRP A 25 11.71 5.42 4.95
N VAL A 26 11.47 5.21 6.25
CA VAL A 26 10.15 5.44 6.85
C VAL A 26 9.79 6.93 6.77
N ILE A 27 10.75 7.79 7.13
CA ILE A 27 10.57 9.25 7.14
C ILE A 27 10.36 9.77 5.71
N ILE A 28 11.22 9.37 4.77
CA ILE A 28 11.14 9.80 3.37
C ILE A 28 9.79 9.37 2.75
N GLY A 29 9.35 8.14 3.01
CA GLY A 29 8.07 7.65 2.50
C GLY A 29 6.85 8.40 3.06
N MET A 30 6.98 9.04 4.22
CA MET A 30 5.91 9.83 4.85
C MET A 30 5.89 11.30 4.45
N ILE A 31 7.01 11.85 3.95
CA ILE A 31 7.10 13.29 3.63
C ILE A 31 5.97 13.70 2.69
N GLN A 32 5.74 12.97 1.61
CA GLN A 32 4.74 13.32 0.61
C GLN A 32 3.30 13.25 1.16
N PRO A 33 2.82 12.14 1.78
CA PRO A 33 1.49 12.10 2.38
C PRO A 33 1.28 13.17 3.46
N VAL A 34 2.26 13.39 4.31
CA VAL A 34 2.19 14.41 5.37
C VAL A 34 2.09 15.82 4.77
N LEU A 35 2.93 16.14 3.79
CA LEU A 35 2.85 17.42 3.08
C LEU A 35 1.49 17.62 2.41
N TYR A 36 0.95 16.56 1.80
CA TYR A 36 -0.37 16.63 1.19
C TYR A 36 -1.45 16.91 2.23
N VAL A 37 -1.47 16.23 3.36
CA VAL A 37 -2.44 16.49 4.43
C VAL A 37 -2.32 17.92 4.96
N VAL A 38 -1.11 18.38 5.24
CA VAL A 38 -0.87 19.71 5.84
C VAL A 38 -1.16 20.84 4.86
N LEU A 39 -0.86 20.67 3.56
CA LEU A 39 -1.03 21.74 2.57
C LEU A 39 -2.42 21.71 1.92
N PHE A 40 -2.92 20.53 1.56
CA PHE A 40 -4.22 20.41 0.88
C PHE A 40 -5.41 20.37 1.84
N GLY A 41 -5.24 19.92 3.10
CA GLY A 41 -6.32 19.93 4.07
C GLY A 41 -6.98 21.32 4.18
N PRO A 42 -6.24 22.38 4.53
CA PRO A 42 -6.80 23.74 4.59
C PRO A 42 -7.33 24.27 3.26
N LEU A 43 -6.76 23.86 2.12
CA LEU A 43 -7.20 24.25 0.79
C LEU A 43 -8.53 23.59 0.41
N LEU A 44 -8.79 22.37 0.87
CA LEU A 44 -10.01 21.63 0.59
C LEU A 44 -11.16 22.03 1.52
N GLU A 45 -10.87 22.59 2.70
CA GLU A 45 -11.89 22.93 3.69
C GLU A 45 -13.03 23.81 3.12
N PRO A 46 -12.77 24.89 2.34
CA PRO A 46 -13.82 25.70 1.74
C PRO A 46 -14.55 25.01 0.57
N LEU A 47 -14.06 23.88 0.07
CA LEU A 47 -14.62 23.13 -1.07
C LEU A 47 -15.30 21.83 -0.63
N ILE A 48 -15.24 21.49 0.65
CA ILE A 48 -15.62 20.16 1.15
C ILE A 48 -17.09 19.83 0.90
N ASP A 49 -17.97 20.83 0.98
CA ASP A 49 -19.41 20.67 0.69
C ASP A 49 -19.68 20.21 -0.74
N GLN A 50 -18.82 20.61 -1.70
CA GLN A 50 -18.93 20.19 -3.10
C GLN A 50 -18.56 18.71 -3.29
N PHE A 51 -17.80 18.14 -2.35
CA PHE A 51 -17.40 16.73 -2.35
C PHE A 51 -18.37 15.84 -1.55
N GLY A 52 -19.45 16.43 -0.99
CA GLY A 52 -20.43 15.72 -0.19
C GLY A 52 -19.88 15.23 1.16
N ALA A 53 -18.79 15.82 1.64
CA ALA A 53 -18.16 15.45 2.90
C ALA A 53 -18.32 16.55 3.96
N THR A 54 -18.27 16.17 5.22
CA THR A 54 -18.44 17.09 6.36
C THR A 54 -17.12 17.67 6.86
N ASN A 55 -16.00 17.02 6.57
CA ASN A 55 -14.68 17.39 7.07
C ASN A 55 -13.61 17.06 6.05
N ALA A 56 -12.75 18.03 5.74
CA ALA A 56 -11.70 17.88 4.74
C ALA A 56 -10.70 16.75 5.08
N TYR A 57 -10.36 16.60 6.35
CA TYR A 57 -9.40 15.59 6.79
C TYR A 57 -10.00 14.19 6.80
N THR A 58 -11.27 14.04 7.19
CA THR A 58 -12.01 12.77 7.13
C THR A 58 -12.15 12.28 5.69
N PHE A 59 -12.24 13.20 4.72
CA PHE A 59 -12.25 12.87 3.30
C PHE A 59 -10.86 12.55 2.75
N PHE A 60 -9.83 13.32 3.11
CA PHE A 60 -8.52 13.29 2.44
C PHE A 60 -7.57 12.23 3.01
N ILE A 61 -7.57 12.03 4.33
CA ILE A 61 -6.68 11.06 5.01
C ILE A 61 -6.86 9.63 4.47
N PRO A 62 -8.06 9.10 4.24
CA PRO A 62 -8.27 7.77 3.63
C PRO A 62 -7.58 7.62 2.28
N GLY A 63 -7.70 8.63 1.41
CA GLY A 63 -7.00 8.66 0.14
C GLY A 63 -5.47 8.60 0.30
N MET A 64 -4.93 9.37 1.25
CA MET A 64 -3.49 9.38 1.56
C MET A 64 -3.02 8.05 2.16
N LEU A 65 -3.84 7.36 2.94
CA LEU A 65 -3.54 6.01 3.43
C LEU A 65 -3.40 5.01 2.28
N VAL A 66 -4.34 4.99 1.34
CA VAL A 66 -4.27 4.12 0.17
C VAL A 66 -3.06 4.48 -0.70
N GLN A 67 -2.81 5.77 -0.92
CA GLN A 67 -1.61 6.24 -1.61
C GLN A 67 -0.33 5.74 -0.94
N LEU A 68 -0.22 5.87 0.37
CA LEU A 68 0.92 5.41 1.16
C LEU A 68 1.14 3.90 1.00
N GLY A 69 0.05 3.11 1.06
CA GLY A 69 0.06 1.67 0.84
C GLY A 69 0.59 1.30 -0.55
N ILE A 70 0.08 1.95 -1.59
CA ILE A 70 0.47 1.66 -2.97
C ILE A 70 1.92 2.11 -3.23
N PHE A 71 2.25 3.37 -2.96
CA PHE A 71 3.56 3.93 -3.26
C PHE A 71 4.67 3.31 -2.41
N GLY A 72 4.44 3.19 -1.08
CA GLY A 72 5.42 2.57 -0.18
C GLY A 72 5.76 1.13 -0.57
N ALA A 73 4.72 0.39 -0.95
CA ALA A 73 4.86 -1.01 -1.32
C ALA A 73 5.56 -1.24 -2.67
N PHE A 74 5.37 -0.35 -3.65
CA PHE A 74 6.09 -0.47 -4.92
C PHE A 74 7.60 -0.28 -4.78
N PHE A 75 8.04 0.48 -3.80
CA PHE A 75 9.47 0.60 -3.48
C PHE A 75 10.08 -0.64 -2.82
N ALA A 76 9.27 -1.58 -2.32
CA ALA A 76 9.76 -2.83 -1.74
C ALA A 76 10.64 -3.63 -2.71
N GLY A 77 10.29 -3.67 -3.99
CA GLY A 77 11.05 -4.35 -5.02
C GLY A 77 12.45 -3.77 -5.27
N PHE A 78 12.65 -2.47 -5.10
CA PHE A 78 14.00 -1.88 -5.21
C PHE A 78 14.93 -2.40 -4.12
N SER A 79 14.43 -2.55 -2.90
CA SER A 79 15.20 -3.16 -1.81
C SER A 79 15.62 -4.59 -2.16
N LEU A 80 14.76 -5.35 -2.84
CA LEU A 80 15.06 -6.72 -3.27
C LEU A 80 16.13 -6.75 -4.39
N ILE A 81 16.12 -5.80 -5.33
CA ILE A 81 17.18 -5.66 -6.35
C ILE A 81 18.52 -5.32 -5.68
N GLY A 82 18.52 -4.45 -4.67
CA GLY A 82 19.71 -4.16 -3.87
C GLY A 82 20.27 -5.42 -3.20
N GLU A 83 19.43 -6.20 -2.52
CA GLU A 83 19.82 -7.47 -1.90
C GLU A 83 20.34 -8.49 -2.94
N TRP A 84 19.78 -8.50 -4.15
CA TRP A 84 20.27 -9.35 -5.22
C TRP A 84 21.69 -8.94 -5.67
N ARG A 85 21.95 -7.64 -5.84
CA ARG A 85 23.29 -7.13 -6.19
C ARG A 85 24.35 -7.40 -5.12
N GLU A 86 23.95 -7.40 -3.86
CA GLU A 86 24.83 -7.71 -2.73
C GLU A 86 25.06 -9.22 -2.53
N GLY A 87 24.46 -10.09 -3.36
CA GLY A 87 24.59 -11.53 -3.25
C GLY A 87 23.80 -12.17 -2.10
N VAL A 88 22.90 -11.40 -1.47
CA VAL A 88 22.07 -11.90 -0.35
C VAL A 88 21.10 -12.97 -0.84
N ILE A 89 20.53 -12.80 -2.03
CA ILE A 89 19.61 -13.78 -2.62
C ILE A 89 20.31 -15.09 -2.92
N GLU A 90 21.54 -15.05 -3.44
CA GLU A 90 22.38 -16.24 -3.67
C GLU A 90 22.71 -16.95 -2.36
N ALA A 91 23.03 -16.20 -1.30
CA ALA A 91 23.26 -16.78 0.03
C ALA A 91 21.98 -17.42 0.60
N GLU A 92 20.81 -16.86 0.34
CA GLU A 92 19.53 -17.45 0.74
C GLU A 92 19.20 -18.74 -0.03
N ARG A 93 19.65 -18.88 -1.28
CA ARG A 93 19.45 -20.10 -2.09
C ARG A 93 20.08 -21.35 -1.50
N VAL A 94 21.21 -21.23 -0.81
CA VAL A 94 21.91 -22.37 -0.19
C VAL A 94 21.37 -22.69 1.21
N THR A 95 20.39 -21.94 1.72
CA THR A 95 19.74 -22.22 3.00
C THR A 95 18.58 -23.20 2.83
N PRO A 96 18.24 -23.99 3.87
CA PRO A 96 17.10 -24.91 3.83
C PRO A 96 15.73 -24.20 3.92
N ALA A 97 15.70 -22.87 3.94
CA ALA A 97 14.46 -22.09 4.07
C ALA A 97 13.58 -22.22 2.82
N SER A 98 12.27 -22.34 3.03
CA SER A 98 11.32 -22.40 1.92
C SER A 98 11.23 -21.04 1.21
N ARG A 99 11.14 -21.07 -0.11
CA ARG A 99 11.08 -19.86 -0.97
C ARG A 99 9.89 -18.96 -0.63
N SER A 100 8.77 -19.57 -0.31
CA SER A 100 7.56 -18.85 0.13
C SER A 100 7.78 -18.16 1.48
N ALA A 101 8.56 -18.76 2.40
CA ALA A 101 8.87 -18.14 3.69
C ALA A 101 9.76 -16.90 3.54
N LEU A 102 10.65 -16.88 2.55
CA LEU A 102 11.47 -15.71 2.24
C LEU A 102 10.61 -14.53 1.79
N LEU A 103 9.66 -14.75 0.88
CA LEU A 103 8.72 -13.71 0.45
C LEU A 103 7.84 -13.23 1.62
N VAL A 104 7.22 -14.18 2.36
CA VAL A 104 6.33 -13.83 3.47
C VAL A 104 7.07 -13.04 4.55
N GLY A 105 8.30 -13.40 4.88
CA GLY A 105 9.10 -12.64 5.86
C GLY A 105 9.39 -11.20 5.42
N ARG A 106 9.59 -10.95 4.11
CA ARG A 106 9.73 -9.60 3.56
C ARG A 106 8.42 -8.84 3.59
N LEU A 107 7.32 -9.46 3.14
CA LEU A 107 5.99 -8.84 3.20
C LEU A 107 5.60 -8.45 4.63
N MET A 108 5.87 -9.30 5.63
CA MET A 108 5.62 -8.96 7.04
C MET A 108 6.39 -7.71 7.49
N ARG A 109 7.61 -7.50 7.01
CA ARG A 109 8.37 -6.27 7.29
C ARG A 109 7.69 -5.05 6.64
N ASP A 110 7.32 -5.16 5.35
CA ASP A 110 6.72 -4.07 4.60
C ASP A 110 5.36 -3.68 5.20
N GLU A 111 4.55 -4.68 5.57
CA GLU A 111 3.27 -4.49 6.25
C GLU A 111 3.40 -3.83 7.61
N LEU A 112 4.38 -4.23 8.43
CA LEU A 112 4.59 -3.59 9.73
C LEU A 112 5.08 -2.14 9.56
N GLN A 113 5.92 -1.87 8.57
CA GLN A 113 6.34 -0.51 8.25
C GLN A 113 5.14 0.34 7.81
N LEU A 114 4.32 -0.18 6.89
CA LEU A 114 3.10 0.49 6.42
C LEU A 114 2.12 0.74 7.57
N LEU A 115 1.94 -0.23 8.46
CA LEU A 115 1.09 -0.06 9.64
C LEU A 115 1.55 1.09 10.53
N VAL A 116 2.85 1.18 10.82
CA VAL A 116 3.40 2.29 11.62
C VAL A 116 3.17 3.62 10.92
N GLN A 117 3.43 3.70 9.62
CA GLN A 117 3.21 4.91 8.83
C GLN A 117 1.72 5.29 8.78
N ALA A 118 0.82 4.32 8.59
CA ALA A 118 -0.62 4.54 8.60
C ALA A 118 -1.11 5.08 9.94
N LEU A 119 -0.63 4.51 11.05
CA LEU A 119 -0.97 5.00 12.40
C LEU A 119 -0.50 6.43 12.64
N ILE A 120 0.71 6.80 12.17
CA ILE A 120 1.21 8.17 12.27
C ILE A 120 0.34 9.12 11.44
N LEU A 121 -0.07 8.71 10.24
CA LEU A 121 -0.92 9.53 9.37
C LEU A 121 -2.32 9.73 9.95
N VAL A 122 -2.92 8.68 10.53
CA VAL A 122 -4.19 8.74 11.25
C VAL A 122 -4.08 9.65 12.48
N ALA A 123 -3.00 9.53 13.26
CA ALA A 123 -2.76 10.40 14.40
C ALA A 123 -2.63 11.88 13.98
N LEU A 124 -1.92 12.15 12.88
CA LEU A 124 -1.86 13.50 12.29
C LEU A 124 -3.24 14.01 11.90
N GLY A 125 -4.08 13.16 11.29
CA GLY A 125 -5.46 13.49 10.95
C GLY A 125 -6.28 13.94 12.16
N TYR A 126 -6.17 13.22 13.28
CA TYR A 126 -6.82 13.62 14.53
C TYR A 126 -6.33 14.97 15.05
N VAL A 127 -5.03 15.20 15.03
CA VAL A 127 -4.46 16.49 15.44
C VAL A 127 -4.96 17.63 14.56
N MET A 128 -5.20 17.35 13.28
CA MET A 128 -5.73 18.33 12.30
C MET A 128 -7.26 18.46 12.33
N GLY A 129 -7.97 17.71 13.20
CA GLY A 129 -9.42 17.84 13.37
C GLY A 129 -10.25 16.81 12.57
N MET A 130 -9.66 15.68 12.16
CA MET A 130 -10.40 14.58 11.56
C MET A 130 -11.43 14.01 12.56
N ASP A 131 -12.65 13.82 12.09
CA ASP A 131 -13.71 13.15 12.84
C ASP A 131 -14.03 11.80 12.17
N ALA A 132 -13.56 10.72 12.78
CA ALA A 132 -13.78 9.37 12.28
C ALA A 132 -13.95 8.38 13.43
N SER A 133 -14.81 7.38 13.25
CA SER A 133 -15.02 6.33 14.24
C SER A 133 -13.80 5.40 14.34
N VAL A 134 -13.48 4.94 15.54
CA VAL A 134 -12.37 3.99 15.77
C VAL A 134 -12.55 2.71 14.92
N GLY A 135 -13.79 2.19 14.85
CA GLY A 135 -14.09 1.02 14.02
C GLY A 135 -13.81 1.25 12.53
N GLY A 136 -14.20 2.41 12.03
CA GLY A 136 -13.95 2.80 10.64
C GLY A 136 -12.47 2.93 10.31
N MET A 137 -11.70 3.53 11.20
CA MET A 137 -10.26 3.64 11.04
C MET A 137 -9.55 2.29 11.05
N VAL A 138 -9.91 1.40 11.96
CA VAL A 138 -9.35 0.04 12.01
C VAL A 138 -9.63 -0.68 10.68
N LEU A 139 -10.87 -0.61 10.18
CA LEU A 139 -11.25 -1.23 8.92
C LEU A 139 -10.51 -0.59 7.74
N GLY A 140 -10.45 0.73 7.66
CA GLY A 140 -9.73 1.44 6.61
C GLY A 140 -8.23 1.15 6.59
N VAL A 141 -7.59 1.07 7.76
CA VAL A 141 -6.18 0.67 7.88
C VAL A 141 -6.01 -0.79 7.44
N LEU A 142 -6.91 -1.71 7.79
CA LEU A 142 -6.84 -3.10 7.33
C LEU A 142 -6.96 -3.21 5.81
N LEU A 143 -7.88 -2.48 5.18
CA LEU A 143 -7.99 -2.42 3.71
C LEU A 143 -6.72 -1.84 3.07
N THR A 144 -6.15 -0.81 3.68
CA THR A 144 -4.87 -0.22 3.25
C THR A 144 -3.73 -1.22 3.33
N LEU A 145 -3.64 -2.02 4.39
CA LEU A 145 -2.64 -3.08 4.51
C LEU A 145 -2.84 -4.16 3.44
N LEU A 146 -4.06 -4.58 3.17
CA LEU A 146 -4.32 -5.56 2.11
C LEU A 146 -3.84 -5.08 0.74
N ILE A 147 -4.14 -3.83 0.35
CA ILE A 147 -3.68 -3.30 -0.93
C ILE A 147 -2.17 -3.04 -0.94
N GLY A 148 -1.60 -2.59 0.18
CA GLY A 148 -0.16 -2.44 0.35
C GLY A 148 0.58 -3.76 0.18
N GLY A 149 0.11 -4.82 0.84
CA GLY A 149 0.67 -6.17 0.68
C GLY A 149 0.54 -6.72 -0.73
N ALA A 150 -0.58 -6.45 -1.43
CA ALA A 150 -0.74 -6.79 -2.83
C ALA A 150 0.32 -6.10 -3.71
N CYS A 151 0.53 -4.80 -3.51
CA CYS A 151 1.51 -4.02 -4.25
C CYS A 151 2.96 -4.47 -3.91
N ALA A 152 3.26 -4.74 -2.63
CA ALA A 152 4.57 -5.23 -2.21
C ALA A 152 4.89 -6.60 -2.81
N ALA A 153 3.94 -7.54 -2.78
CA ALA A 153 4.11 -8.87 -3.37
C ALA A 153 4.34 -8.79 -4.89
N SER A 154 3.57 -7.95 -5.59
CA SER A 154 3.71 -7.70 -7.03
C SER A 154 5.05 -7.04 -7.36
N SER A 155 5.46 -6.04 -6.59
CA SER A 155 6.72 -5.33 -6.75
C SER A 155 7.92 -6.27 -6.57
N ASN A 156 7.90 -7.11 -5.53
CA ASN A 156 8.94 -8.10 -5.28
C ASN A 156 9.01 -9.15 -6.40
N ALA A 157 7.86 -9.61 -6.93
CA ALA A 157 7.81 -10.54 -8.07
C ALA A 157 8.40 -9.91 -9.33
N PHE A 158 8.05 -8.66 -9.61
CA PHE A 158 8.57 -7.92 -10.75
C PHE A 158 10.08 -7.66 -10.63
N ALA A 159 10.55 -7.28 -9.44
CA ALA A 159 11.97 -7.06 -9.16
C ALA A 159 12.83 -8.29 -9.44
N LEU A 160 12.37 -9.49 -9.04
CA LEU A 160 13.07 -10.75 -9.34
C LEU A 160 13.15 -11.05 -10.83
N THR A 161 12.10 -10.68 -11.59
CA THR A 161 12.06 -10.93 -13.04
C THR A 161 12.98 -9.98 -13.80
N VAL A 162 12.99 -8.70 -13.42
CA VAL A 162 13.71 -7.65 -14.16
C VAL A 162 15.16 -7.49 -13.68
N LYS A 163 15.42 -7.62 -12.39
CA LYS A 163 16.75 -7.53 -11.75
C LYS A 163 17.51 -6.23 -12.05
N SER A 164 16.80 -5.17 -12.45
CA SER A 164 17.37 -3.87 -12.85
C SER A 164 16.49 -2.73 -12.36
N GLU A 165 17.09 -1.81 -11.61
CA GLU A 165 16.40 -0.60 -11.14
C GLU A 165 16.06 0.33 -12.30
N ASP A 166 16.93 0.41 -13.31
CA ASP A 166 16.76 1.27 -14.48
C ASP A 166 15.54 0.89 -15.32
N VAL A 167 15.16 -0.40 -15.31
CA VAL A 167 13.93 -0.88 -15.96
C VAL A 167 12.73 -0.79 -15.03
N MET A 168 12.92 -1.09 -13.75
CA MET A 168 11.84 -1.10 -12.77
C MET A 168 11.24 0.29 -12.55
N ALA A 169 12.08 1.32 -12.42
CA ALA A 169 11.64 2.68 -12.11
C ALA A 169 10.70 3.28 -13.17
N PRO A 170 11.02 3.25 -14.49
CA PRO A 170 10.10 3.74 -15.53
C PRO A 170 8.78 2.97 -15.58
N VAL A 171 8.82 1.64 -15.42
CA VAL A 171 7.60 0.81 -15.46
C VAL A 171 6.69 1.12 -14.29
N ILE A 172 7.24 1.24 -13.07
CA ILE A 172 6.47 1.63 -11.89
C ILE A 172 5.83 3.00 -12.10
N ASN A 173 6.60 4.01 -12.56
CA ASN A 173 6.06 5.34 -12.80
C ASN A 173 4.97 5.35 -13.87
N MET A 174 5.13 4.56 -14.94
CA MET A 174 4.12 4.42 -15.99
C MET A 174 2.80 3.84 -15.47
N VAL A 175 2.86 2.90 -14.53
CA VAL A 175 1.67 2.31 -13.89
C VAL A 175 1.08 3.23 -12.81
N MET A 176 1.96 3.87 -12.02
CA MET A 176 1.55 4.71 -10.89
C MET A 176 0.78 5.96 -11.32
N MET A 177 1.17 6.59 -12.41
CA MET A 177 0.54 7.81 -12.88
C MET A 177 -0.96 7.60 -13.18
N PRO A 178 -1.38 6.63 -14.01
CA PRO A 178 -2.79 6.34 -14.23
C PRO A 178 -3.51 5.91 -12.94
N VAL A 179 -2.87 5.11 -12.10
CA VAL A 179 -3.46 4.67 -10.83
C VAL A 179 -3.76 5.86 -9.93
N LEU A 180 -2.82 6.79 -9.75
CA LEU A 180 -3.01 7.97 -8.92
C LEU A 180 -4.15 8.87 -9.44
N LEU A 181 -4.19 9.07 -10.76
CA LEU A 181 -5.15 9.99 -11.39
C LEU A 181 -6.56 9.39 -11.45
N LEU A 182 -6.70 8.09 -11.73
CA LEU A 182 -7.99 7.44 -11.96
C LEU A 182 -8.59 6.76 -10.72
N SER A 183 -7.82 6.60 -9.65
CA SER A 183 -8.30 5.95 -8.42
C SER A 183 -9.14 6.86 -7.53
N GLY A 184 -9.18 8.15 -7.82
CA GLY A 184 -9.88 9.09 -6.93
C GLY A 184 -9.16 9.41 -5.63
N ILE A 185 -7.89 9.03 -5.48
CA ILE A 185 -7.09 9.27 -4.26
C ILE A 185 -7.06 10.74 -3.88
N LEU A 186 -6.79 11.62 -4.84
CA LEU A 186 -6.66 13.06 -4.59
C LEU A 186 -8.01 13.78 -4.62
N LEU A 187 -8.84 13.50 -5.63
CA LEU A 187 -10.12 14.13 -5.85
C LEU A 187 -11.17 13.07 -6.21
N PRO A 188 -12.43 13.21 -5.76
CA PRO A 188 -13.47 12.27 -6.13
C PRO A 188 -13.72 12.34 -7.63
N MET A 189 -13.82 11.18 -8.29
CA MET A 189 -14.04 11.11 -9.73
C MET A 189 -15.44 11.58 -10.14
N THR A 190 -16.38 11.63 -9.20
CA THR A 190 -17.78 12.10 -9.40
C THR A 190 -17.89 13.57 -9.80
N ILE A 191 -16.88 14.39 -9.54
CA ILE A 191 -16.85 15.81 -9.97
C ILE A 191 -16.31 15.99 -11.39
N GLY A 192 -15.77 14.90 -11.97
CA GLY A 192 -15.22 14.91 -13.32
C GLY A 192 -16.29 14.72 -14.41
N PRO A 193 -15.89 14.81 -15.69
CA PRO A 193 -16.79 14.48 -16.79
C PRO A 193 -17.12 12.97 -16.78
N VAL A 194 -18.31 12.61 -17.26
CA VAL A 194 -18.87 11.24 -17.24
C VAL A 194 -17.91 10.19 -17.81
N TRP A 195 -17.17 10.51 -18.88
CA TRP A 195 -16.22 9.58 -19.46
C TRP A 195 -15.09 9.22 -18.49
N LEU A 196 -14.61 10.18 -17.68
CA LEU A 196 -13.56 9.97 -16.69
C LEU A 196 -14.05 9.09 -15.54
N GLU A 197 -15.26 9.35 -15.07
CA GLU A 197 -15.91 8.52 -14.06
C GLU A 197 -16.08 7.09 -14.55
N THR A 198 -16.60 6.89 -15.77
CA THR A 198 -16.74 5.56 -16.39
C THR A 198 -15.42 4.82 -16.51
N VAL A 199 -14.33 5.48 -16.94
CA VAL A 199 -13.01 4.86 -17.01
C VAL A 199 -12.50 4.49 -15.62
N SER A 200 -12.71 5.35 -14.64
CA SER A 200 -12.28 5.09 -13.27
C SER A 200 -13.04 3.94 -12.60
N ASP A 201 -14.30 3.66 -12.99
CA ASP A 201 -15.09 2.52 -12.49
C ASP A 201 -14.47 1.16 -12.81
N PHE A 202 -13.70 1.08 -13.90
CA PHE A 202 -12.93 -0.14 -14.22
C PHE A 202 -11.65 -0.30 -13.39
N MET A 203 -11.25 0.71 -12.62
CA MET A 203 -10.06 0.66 -11.79
C MET A 203 -10.35 0.00 -10.43
N PRO A 204 -9.79 -1.20 -10.14
CA PRO A 204 -10.01 -1.88 -8.86
C PRO A 204 -9.63 -1.02 -7.65
N ILE A 205 -8.58 -0.21 -7.79
CA ILE A 205 -8.05 0.64 -6.71
C ILE A 205 -9.04 1.76 -6.35
N ARG A 206 -9.86 2.27 -7.29
CA ARG A 206 -10.93 3.21 -6.98
C ARG A 206 -11.88 2.65 -5.93
N HIS A 207 -12.37 1.43 -6.13
CA HIS A 207 -13.26 0.78 -5.17
C HIS A 207 -12.63 0.61 -3.79
N VAL A 208 -11.31 0.36 -3.72
CA VAL A 208 -10.59 0.33 -2.44
C VAL A 208 -10.57 1.71 -1.78
N VAL A 209 -10.28 2.78 -2.54
CA VAL A 209 -10.29 4.15 -2.03
C VAL A 209 -11.67 4.53 -1.50
N ASP A 210 -12.73 4.23 -2.26
CA ASP A 210 -14.11 4.54 -1.87
C ASP A 210 -14.50 3.77 -0.61
N ALA A 211 -14.11 2.49 -0.48
CA ALA A 211 -14.35 1.71 0.73
C ALA A 211 -13.57 2.23 1.95
N VAL A 212 -12.32 2.64 1.77
CA VAL A 212 -11.54 3.23 2.88
C VAL A 212 -12.15 4.57 3.31
N ARG A 213 -12.62 5.41 2.36
CA ARG A 213 -13.35 6.64 2.67
C ARG A 213 -14.67 6.38 3.40
N GLY A 214 -15.50 5.49 2.86
CA GLY A 214 -16.76 5.10 3.49
C GLY A 214 -16.57 4.56 4.91
N SER A 215 -15.50 3.79 5.16
CA SER A 215 -15.18 3.32 6.51
C SER A 215 -14.89 4.47 7.48
N PHE A 216 -14.13 5.48 7.08
CA PHE A 216 -13.83 6.66 7.90
C PHE A 216 -15.08 7.53 8.10
N GLY A 217 -15.95 7.64 7.10
CA GLY A 217 -17.26 8.31 7.18
C GLY A 217 -18.29 7.58 8.03
N GLY A 218 -18.04 6.32 8.42
CA GLY A 218 -18.99 5.51 9.18
C GLY A 218 -20.06 4.81 8.32
N GLU A 219 -19.89 4.75 7.03
CA GLU A 219 -20.83 4.18 6.04
C GLU A 219 -20.58 2.65 5.85
N PHE A 220 -20.76 1.87 6.90
CA PHE A 220 -20.43 0.43 6.88
C PHE A 220 -21.38 -0.45 6.06
N GLY A 221 -22.55 0.07 5.69
CA GLY A 221 -23.58 -0.69 4.98
C GLY A 221 -23.63 -0.45 3.47
N ASP A 222 -22.77 0.37 2.94
CA ASP A 222 -22.78 0.72 1.52
C ASP A 222 -22.13 -0.37 0.64
N SER A 223 -22.63 -0.50 -0.59
CA SER A 223 -22.11 -1.42 -1.60
C SER A 223 -20.63 -1.17 -1.93
N SER A 224 -20.15 0.06 -1.81
CA SER A 224 -18.75 0.44 -1.99
C SER A 224 -17.82 -0.31 -1.06
N MET A 225 -18.24 -0.51 0.20
CA MET A 225 -17.47 -1.27 1.20
C MET A 225 -17.27 -2.73 0.77
N PHE A 226 -18.35 -3.37 0.29
CA PHE A 226 -18.27 -4.77 -0.19
C PHE A 226 -17.33 -4.90 -1.38
N TRP A 227 -17.49 -4.04 -2.39
CA TRP A 227 -16.65 -4.09 -3.59
C TRP A 227 -15.19 -3.74 -3.28
N GLY A 228 -14.93 -2.75 -2.44
CA GLY A 228 -13.57 -2.40 -2.04
C GLY A 228 -12.88 -3.51 -1.24
N ALA A 229 -13.58 -4.15 -0.31
CA ALA A 229 -13.04 -5.30 0.43
C ALA A 229 -12.80 -6.49 -0.52
N ALA A 230 -13.75 -6.81 -1.41
CA ALA A 230 -13.61 -7.89 -2.39
C ALA A 230 -12.40 -7.66 -3.32
N TRP A 231 -12.23 -6.45 -3.87
CA TRP A 231 -11.08 -6.11 -4.70
C TRP A 231 -9.76 -6.15 -3.93
N SER A 232 -9.73 -5.65 -2.68
CA SER A 232 -8.52 -5.70 -1.84
C SER A 232 -8.07 -7.14 -1.61
N ILE A 233 -9.00 -8.04 -1.25
CA ILE A 233 -8.71 -9.46 -1.02
C ILE A 233 -8.30 -10.14 -2.32
N ALA A 234 -9.00 -9.90 -3.43
CA ALA A 234 -8.70 -10.50 -4.73
C ALA A 234 -7.31 -10.08 -5.22
N LEU A 235 -6.99 -8.79 -5.18
CA LEU A 235 -5.68 -8.27 -5.57
C LEU A 235 -4.57 -8.83 -4.69
N PHE A 236 -4.79 -8.90 -3.36
CA PHE A 236 -3.83 -9.48 -2.44
C PHE A 236 -3.57 -10.97 -2.74
N ALA A 237 -4.63 -11.76 -2.92
CA ALA A 237 -4.52 -13.18 -3.23
C ALA A 237 -3.77 -13.44 -4.55
N VAL A 238 -4.12 -12.70 -5.62
CA VAL A 238 -3.46 -12.80 -6.93
C VAL A 238 -2.00 -12.39 -6.83
N ALA A 239 -1.69 -11.30 -6.14
CA ALA A 239 -0.33 -10.79 -6.00
C ALA A 239 0.57 -11.75 -5.19
N VAL A 240 0.05 -12.29 -4.08
CA VAL A 240 0.79 -13.28 -3.27
C VAL A 240 0.98 -14.58 -4.04
N TRP A 241 -0.02 -15.03 -4.80
CA TRP A 241 0.12 -16.20 -5.67
C TRP A 241 1.19 -15.98 -6.75
N TRP A 242 1.16 -14.83 -7.44
CA TRP A 242 2.17 -14.45 -8.43
C TRP A 242 3.56 -14.35 -7.79
N GLY A 243 3.68 -13.62 -6.67
CA GLY A 243 4.92 -13.48 -5.92
C GLY A 243 5.52 -14.83 -5.52
N THR A 244 4.74 -15.70 -4.89
CA THR A 244 5.22 -17.02 -4.47
C THR A 244 5.60 -17.91 -5.65
N SER A 245 4.86 -17.83 -6.77
CA SER A 245 5.17 -18.55 -8.01
C SER A 245 6.50 -18.11 -8.61
N THR A 246 6.74 -16.79 -8.66
CA THR A 246 7.99 -16.20 -9.18
C THR A 246 9.18 -16.57 -8.29
N PHE A 247 9.05 -16.46 -6.96
CA PHE A 247 10.08 -16.87 -6.03
C PHE A 247 10.45 -18.35 -6.14
N ARG A 248 9.48 -19.22 -6.46
CA ARG A 248 9.75 -20.65 -6.70
C ARG A 248 10.53 -20.89 -8.00
N LYS A 249 10.16 -20.20 -9.08
CA LYS A 249 10.78 -20.39 -10.41
C LYS A 249 12.21 -19.84 -10.49
N GLU A 250 12.42 -18.64 -9.98
CA GLU A 250 13.72 -17.96 -10.03
C GLU A 250 14.78 -18.60 -9.11
N ASN A 251 14.36 -19.41 -8.17
CA ASN A 251 15.23 -20.06 -7.20
C ASN A 251 15.24 -21.61 -7.33
N ALA A 252 14.63 -22.16 -8.38
CA ALA A 252 14.76 -23.57 -8.75
C ALA A 252 16.01 -23.78 -9.57
#